data_a3f568c1ab7bfcbf33cdf1d8ef6fd89f
#
_entry.id   a3f568c1ab7bfcbf33cdf1d8ef6fd89f
#
_cell.length_a   1.000
_cell.length_b   1.000
_cell.length_c   1.000
_cell.angle_alpha   90.00
_cell.angle_beta   90.00
_cell.angle_gamma   90.00
#
_symmetry.space_group_name_H-M   'P 1'
#
loop_
_entity.id
_entity.type
_entity.pdbx_description
1 polymer ?
#
loop_
_entity_poly.entity_id
_entity_poly.type
_entity_poly.pdbx_seq_one_letter_code
_entity_poly.pdbx_strand_id
1 'polypeptide(L)'
;MVENIEPVGEDFSKSMEDLAEHAGEVALEIYRAQLDGGSKQIHAFSKAIDAAKNVMMDAGCPLDICDLLANAAINGYNSFVKENPDGDPMEAFDAAREFVSEALDSEFRNK
;
A
#
# COMPACT_ATOMS: atom_id res chain seq x y z
N MET A 1 -30.86 -1.36 18.93
CA MET A 1 -30.35 -1.50 19.06
C MET A 1 -29.26 -1.45 19.20
N VAL A 2 -28.91 -1.43 19.25
CA VAL A 2 -27.87 -1.23 19.57
C VAL A 2 -26.99 -2.03 19.24
N GLU A 3 -27.20 -2.69 18.70
CA GLU A 3 -26.51 -3.46 18.29
C GLU A 3 -25.44 -3.26 17.72
N ASN A 4 -25.34 -2.61 17.36
CA ASN A 4 -24.35 -2.17 16.72
C ASN A 4 -23.30 -1.80 17.54
N ILE A 5 -23.11 -2.37 18.50
CA ILE A 5 -22.10 -2.07 19.27
C ILE A 5 -20.98 -2.94 18.97
N GLU A 6 -20.66 -3.16 17.76
CA GLU A 6 -19.62 -3.95 17.45
C GLU A 6 -18.35 -3.31 17.79
N PRO A 7 -17.28 -4.03 18.07
CA PRO A 7 -15.99 -3.45 18.37
C PRO A 7 -15.56 -2.63 17.20
N VAL A 8 -15.53 -1.36 17.39
CA VAL A 8 -15.16 -0.45 16.35
C VAL A 8 -13.79 -0.80 15.79
N GLY A 9 -12.87 -1.27 16.65
CA GLY A 9 -11.54 -1.62 16.21
C GLY A 9 -11.51 -2.72 15.18
N GLU A 10 -12.39 -3.71 15.35
CA GLU A 10 -12.41 -4.84 14.45
C GLU A 10 -12.94 -4.43 13.07
N ASP A 11 -14.03 -3.68 13.04
CA ASP A 11 -14.57 -3.21 11.78
C ASP A 11 -13.63 -2.25 11.08
N PHE A 12 -12.98 -1.39 11.86
CA PHE A 12 -12.05 -0.44 11.29
C PHE A 12 -10.87 -1.17 10.65
N SER A 13 -10.36 -2.20 11.33
CA SER A 13 -9.23 -2.97 10.82
C SER A 13 -9.57 -3.63 9.49
N LYS A 14 -10.75 -4.23 9.41
CA LYS A 14 -11.17 -4.88 8.17
C LYS A 14 -11.37 -3.86 7.05
N SER A 15 -11.97 -2.73 7.38
CA SER A 15 -12.17 -1.67 6.39
C SER A 15 -10.85 -1.15 5.86
N MET A 16 -9.86 -1.02 6.73
CA MET A 16 -8.55 -0.56 6.31
C MET A 16 -7.87 -1.59 5.42
N GLU A 17 -8.04 -2.88 5.72
CA GLU A 17 -7.48 -3.92 4.87
C GLU A 17 -8.08 -3.88 3.49
N ASP A 18 -9.40 -3.76 3.40
CA ASP A 18 -10.07 -3.71 2.11
C ASP A 18 -9.65 -2.49 1.32
N LEU A 19 -9.56 -1.36 2.00
CA LEU A 19 -9.15 -0.11 1.36
C LEU A 19 -7.70 -0.20 0.86
N ALA A 20 -6.82 -0.75 1.69
CA ALA A 20 -5.43 -0.90 1.31
C ALA A 20 -5.28 -1.85 0.13
N GLU A 21 -6.09 -2.91 0.10
CA GLU A 21 -6.06 -3.84 -1.00
C GLU A 21 -6.51 -3.16 -2.29
N HIS A 22 -7.57 -2.37 -2.22
CA HIS A 22 -8.05 -1.64 -3.39
C HIS A 22 -7.00 -0.63 -3.86
N ALA A 23 -6.41 0.11 -2.92
CA ALA A 23 -5.37 1.07 -3.27
C ALA A 23 -4.18 0.36 -3.91
N GLY A 24 -3.85 -0.83 -3.40
CA GLY A 24 -2.77 -1.62 -3.97
C GLY A 24 -3.05 -2.06 -5.39
N GLU A 25 -4.30 -2.40 -5.69
CA GLU A 25 -4.67 -2.77 -7.05
C GLU A 25 -4.56 -1.59 -8.00
N VAL A 26 -5.00 -0.42 -7.57
CA VAL A 26 -4.87 0.79 -8.38
C VAL A 26 -3.39 1.08 -8.60
N ALA A 27 -2.59 0.96 -7.54
CA ALA A 27 -1.15 1.20 -7.64
C ALA A 27 -0.51 0.25 -8.64
N LEU A 28 -0.92 -1.02 -8.63
CA LEU A 28 -0.37 -2.01 -9.54
C LEU A 28 -0.67 -1.64 -10.99
N GLU A 29 -1.89 -1.21 -11.26
CA GLU A 29 -2.27 -0.81 -12.61
C GLU A 29 -1.44 0.38 -13.08
N ILE A 30 -1.24 1.37 -12.23
CA ILE A 30 -0.44 2.53 -12.57
C ILE A 30 1.01 2.12 -12.81
N TYR A 31 1.53 1.26 -11.93
CA TYR A 31 2.90 0.79 -12.04
C TYR A 31 3.14 0.11 -13.38
N ARG A 32 2.25 -0.82 -13.74
CA ARG A 32 2.37 -1.54 -15.00
C ARG A 32 2.25 -0.61 -16.20
N ALA A 33 1.29 0.31 -16.15
CA ALA A 33 1.08 1.24 -17.26
C ALA A 33 2.30 2.12 -17.47
N GLN A 34 2.91 2.59 -16.38
CA GLN A 34 4.08 3.42 -16.48
C GLN A 34 5.27 2.64 -17.03
N LEU A 35 5.44 1.39 -16.57
CA LEU A 35 6.53 0.56 -17.09
C LEU A 35 6.33 0.26 -18.56
N ASP A 36 5.10 -0.05 -18.97
CA ASP A 36 4.79 -0.33 -20.37
C ASP A 36 5.03 0.89 -21.23
N GLY A 37 4.84 2.06 -20.67
CA GLY A 37 5.06 3.31 -21.38
C GLY A 37 6.50 3.76 -21.42
N GLY A 38 7.42 2.98 -20.84
CA GLY A 38 8.83 3.29 -20.91
C GLY A 38 9.39 4.08 -19.74
N SER A 39 8.58 4.29 -18.71
CA SER A 39 9.06 5.02 -17.52
C SER A 39 10.10 4.22 -16.78
N LYS A 40 11.01 4.92 -16.11
CA LYS A 40 11.96 4.25 -15.24
C LYS A 40 11.21 3.61 -14.07
N GLN A 41 11.75 2.51 -13.58
CA GLN A 41 11.08 1.75 -12.52
C GLN A 41 10.77 2.61 -11.29
N ILE A 42 11.73 3.43 -10.87
CA ILE A 42 11.52 4.25 -9.68
C ILE A 42 10.41 5.29 -9.91
N HIS A 43 10.32 5.83 -11.12
CA HIS A 43 9.26 6.78 -11.45
C HIS A 43 7.91 6.09 -11.47
N ALA A 44 7.87 4.88 -12.05
CA ALA A 44 6.64 4.10 -12.09
C ALA A 44 6.14 3.83 -10.68
N PHE A 45 7.06 3.46 -9.77
CA PHE A 45 6.69 3.17 -8.40
C PHE A 45 6.21 4.43 -7.67
N SER A 46 6.88 5.54 -7.90
CA SER A 46 6.49 6.80 -7.26
C SER A 46 5.06 7.18 -7.65
N LYS A 47 4.73 7.05 -8.93
CA LYS A 47 3.38 7.36 -9.40
C LYS A 47 2.36 6.40 -8.83
N ALA A 48 2.74 5.12 -8.69
CA ALA A 48 1.86 4.13 -8.11
C ALA A 48 1.54 4.47 -6.66
N ILE A 49 2.55 4.88 -5.90
CA ILE A 49 2.35 5.25 -4.50
C ILE A 49 1.45 6.46 -4.38
N ASP A 50 1.65 7.46 -5.24
CA ASP A 50 0.79 8.65 -5.23
C ASP A 50 -0.66 8.27 -5.50
N ALA A 51 -0.89 7.39 -6.46
CA ALA A 51 -2.24 6.97 -6.79
C ALA A 51 -2.88 6.21 -5.62
N ALA A 52 -2.12 5.34 -4.97
CA ALA A 52 -2.63 4.60 -3.82
C ALA A 52 -2.99 5.54 -2.68
N LYS A 53 -2.14 6.53 -2.41
CA LYS A 53 -2.43 7.50 -1.35
C LYS A 53 -3.70 8.28 -1.67
N ASN A 54 -3.87 8.68 -2.92
CA ASN A 54 -5.07 9.43 -3.30
C ASN A 54 -6.33 8.60 -3.11
N VAL A 55 -6.27 7.32 -3.46
CA VAL A 55 -7.42 6.44 -3.25
C VAL A 55 -7.80 6.39 -1.77
N MET A 56 -6.81 6.23 -0.91
CA MET A 56 -7.07 6.12 0.52
C MET A 56 -7.54 7.44 1.11
N MET A 57 -6.94 8.55 0.69
CA MET A 57 -7.36 9.86 1.20
C MET A 57 -8.77 10.20 0.75
N ASP A 58 -9.11 9.87 -0.48
CA ASP A 58 -10.46 10.12 -0.99
C ASP A 58 -11.50 9.32 -0.23
N ALA A 59 -11.12 8.17 0.29
CA ALA A 59 -12.01 7.33 1.08
C ALA A 59 -12.08 7.75 2.54
N GLY A 60 -11.36 8.80 2.91
CA GLY A 60 -11.42 9.31 4.28
C GLY A 60 -10.36 8.78 5.22
N CYS A 61 -9.36 8.06 4.69
CA CYS A 61 -8.30 7.55 5.53
C CYS A 61 -7.46 8.70 6.08
N PRO A 62 -7.18 8.68 7.40
CA PRO A 62 -6.35 9.75 7.97
C PRO A 62 -4.98 9.83 7.31
N LEU A 63 -4.48 11.04 7.15
CA LEU A 63 -3.21 11.26 6.49
C LEU A 63 -2.06 10.51 7.17
N ASP A 64 -2.08 10.45 8.49
CA ASP A 64 -1.05 9.75 9.24
C ASP A 64 -0.95 8.28 8.81
N ILE A 65 -2.09 7.65 8.61
CA ILE A 65 -2.13 6.25 8.23
C ILE A 65 -1.72 6.09 6.77
N CYS A 66 -2.17 7.00 5.91
CA CYS A 66 -1.74 6.97 4.52
C CYS A 66 -0.22 7.07 4.41
N ASP A 67 0.38 7.99 5.18
CA ASP A 67 1.82 8.16 5.16
C ASP A 67 2.53 6.93 5.72
N LEU A 68 1.99 6.34 6.77
CA LEU A 68 2.57 5.14 7.36
C LEU A 68 2.64 4.01 6.34
N LEU A 69 1.53 3.77 5.64
CA LEU A 69 1.48 2.69 4.67
C LEU A 69 2.34 3.00 3.44
N ALA A 70 2.35 4.25 3.00
CA ALA A 70 3.19 4.64 1.87
C ALA A 70 4.67 4.45 2.21
N ASN A 71 5.07 4.83 3.42
CA ASN A 71 6.45 4.66 3.85
C ASN A 71 6.82 3.19 3.94
N ALA A 72 5.89 2.35 4.41
CA ALA A 72 6.14 0.92 4.47
C ALA A 72 6.38 0.37 3.06
N ALA A 73 5.56 0.79 2.10
CA ALA A 73 5.72 0.35 0.73
C ALA A 73 7.05 0.78 0.16
N ILE A 74 7.44 2.03 0.40
CA ILE A 74 8.70 2.55 -0.10
C ILE A 74 9.87 1.77 0.52
N ASN A 75 9.79 1.48 1.80
CA ASN A 75 10.85 0.73 2.47
C ASN A 75 10.98 -0.68 1.89
N GLY A 76 9.85 -1.34 1.64
CA GLY A 76 9.89 -2.68 1.07
C GLY A 76 10.47 -2.67 -0.33
N TYR A 77 10.05 -1.71 -1.13
CA TYR A 77 10.55 -1.56 -2.48
C TYR A 77 12.06 -1.33 -2.47
N ASN A 78 12.51 -0.39 -1.66
CA ASN A 78 13.94 -0.05 -1.61
C ASN A 78 14.78 -1.21 -1.10
N SER A 79 14.29 -1.94 -0.11
CA SER A 79 14.98 -3.11 0.40
C SER A 79 15.18 -4.15 -0.69
N PHE A 80 14.13 -4.42 -1.45
CA PHE A 80 14.21 -5.41 -2.50
C PHE A 80 15.22 -4.99 -3.58
N VAL A 81 15.13 -3.73 -4.02
CA VAL A 81 15.99 -3.25 -5.08
C VAL A 81 17.46 -3.24 -4.64
N LYS A 82 17.69 -2.91 -3.36
CA LYS A 82 19.04 -2.89 -2.84
C LYS A 82 19.66 -4.29 -2.85
N GLU A 83 18.86 -5.29 -2.49
CA GLU A 83 19.37 -6.65 -2.43
C GLU A 83 19.34 -7.34 -3.79
N ASN A 84 18.51 -6.86 -4.69
CA ASN A 84 18.33 -7.48 -6.00
C ASN A 84 18.32 -6.40 -7.08
N PRO A 85 19.49 -5.81 -7.36
CA PRO A 85 19.54 -4.70 -8.33
C PRO A 85 19.00 -5.06 -9.70
N ASP A 86 19.13 -6.34 -10.09
CA ASP A 86 18.63 -6.78 -11.39
C ASP A 86 17.35 -7.59 -11.26
N GLY A 87 16.65 -7.43 -10.14
CA GLY A 87 15.43 -8.19 -9.88
C GLY A 87 14.27 -7.72 -10.73
N ASP A 88 13.26 -8.59 -10.77
CA ASP A 88 12.06 -8.32 -11.54
C ASP A 88 11.31 -7.13 -10.93
N PRO A 89 10.94 -6.13 -11.74
CA PRO A 89 10.16 -5.00 -11.22
C PRO A 89 8.88 -5.40 -10.51
N MET A 90 8.24 -6.48 -10.96
CA MET A 90 7.02 -6.93 -10.30
C MET A 90 7.30 -7.51 -8.93
N GLU A 91 8.45 -8.16 -8.76
CA GLU A 91 8.83 -8.66 -7.44
C GLU A 91 9.12 -7.53 -6.47
N ALA A 92 9.68 -6.42 -6.99
CA ALA A 92 9.90 -5.24 -6.16
C ALA A 92 8.57 -4.69 -5.64
N PHE A 93 7.56 -4.68 -6.51
CA PHE A 93 6.23 -4.21 -6.10
C PHE A 93 5.62 -5.16 -5.06
N ASP A 94 5.81 -6.46 -5.25
CA ASP A 94 5.30 -7.44 -4.28
C ASP A 94 5.95 -7.25 -2.92
N ALA A 95 7.24 -6.95 -2.89
CA ALA A 95 7.93 -6.68 -1.63
C ALA A 95 7.33 -5.46 -0.93
N ALA A 96 6.99 -4.44 -1.71
CA ALA A 96 6.34 -3.26 -1.15
C ALA A 96 5.00 -3.63 -0.52
N ARG A 97 4.23 -4.47 -1.19
CA ARG A 97 2.92 -4.88 -0.68
C ARG A 97 3.05 -5.68 0.61
N GLU A 98 4.07 -6.52 0.71
CA GLU A 98 4.29 -7.29 1.94
C GLU A 98 4.58 -6.38 3.12
N PHE A 99 5.38 -5.35 2.90
CA PHE A 99 5.68 -4.40 3.97
C PHE A 99 4.43 -3.65 4.41
N VAL A 100 3.56 -3.31 3.45
CA VAL A 100 2.29 -2.66 3.78
C VAL A 100 1.42 -3.60 4.61
N SER A 101 1.35 -4.86 4.23
CA SER A 101 0.56 -5.84 4.96
C SER A 101 1.06 -6.00 6.39
N GLU A 102 2.38 -6.03 6.57
CA GLU A 102 2.96 -6.12 7.91
C GLU A 102 2.67 -4.88 8.73
N ALA A 103 2.71 -3.71 8.10
CA ALA A 103 2.39 -2.48 8.79
C ALA A 103 0.95 -2.45 9.25
N LEU A 104 0.05 -2.95 8.41
CA LEU A 104 -1.37 -3.04 8.79
C LEU A 104 -1.56 -3.98 9.97
N ASP A 105 -0.90 -5.13 9.94
CA ASP A 105 -0.99 -6.07 11.03
C ASP A 105 -0.48 -5.45 12.32
N SER A 106 0.64 -4.74 12.23
CA SER A 106 1.24 -4.13 13.41
C SER A 106 0.33 -3.06 14.01
N GLU A 107 -0.29 -2.26 13.14
CA GLU A 107 -1.10 -1.15 13.62
C GLU A 107 -2.50 -1.55 14.05
N PHE A 108 -3.09 -2.53 13.39
CA PHE A 108 -4.50 -2.80 13.60
C PHE A 108 -4.83 -4.19 14.13
N ARG A 109 -3.92 -5.13 13.99
CA ARG A 109 -4.22 -6.51 14.40
C ARG A 109 -3.53 -6.93 15.67
N ASN A 110 -2.35 -6.38 15.92
CA ASN A 110 -1.58 -6.79 17.09
C ASN A 110 -1.84 -5.91 18.28
N LYS A 111 -2.93 -5.21 18.28
CA LYS A 111 -3.29 -4.41 19.43
C LYS A 111 -4.45 -5.03 20.18
#